data_4e915a3b76c84eb432fa263ec656e59b
#
_entry.id   4e915a3b76c84eb432fa263ec656e59b
#
_cell.length_a   1.000
_cell.length_b   1.000
_cell.length_c   1.000
_cell.angle_alpha   90.00
_cell.angle_beta   90.00
_cell.angle_gamma   90.00
#
_symmetry.space_group_name_H-M   'P 1'
#
loop_
_entity.id
_entity.type
_entity.pdbx_description
1 polymer ?
#
loop_
_entity_poly.entity_id
_entity_poly.type
_entity_poly.pdbx_seq_one_letter_code
_entity_poly.pdbx_strand_id
1 'polypeptide(L)'
;MKIGFIGLGMMGAGMASNLQKAGHDLVVHDLTRQAASRHLNDGAAWADSPKAVAQACDIVFTSLPTPADVQRVGTGPDGLIEGFRGGAAWFDLSTNAVDVVRSLHATFAEKGIDFLDAPVSGGPKGANSGRLAIWVGGDKAVFDRYLPVLAAMGDQVACIGPIGAGSIAKLVHNATSAAVNVVLSEVFTLGIKAGVEPLALFEAVRQGAAASSIVWPTISCPAATIPRTSHCACCTRTSAWRASLPAMFRCRCA
;
A
#
# COMPACT_ATOMS: atom_id res chain seq x y z
N MET A 1 23.94 -2.93 -7.88
CA MET A 1 23.87 -1.87 -6.85
C MET A 1 23.51 -2.54 -5.54
N LYS A 2 24.08 -2.08 -4.44
CA LYS A 2 23.78 -2.63 -3.10
C LYS A 2 22.63 -1.86 -2.47
N ILE A 3 21.53 -2.53 -2.21
CA ILE A 3 20.26 -1.94 -1.81
C ILE A 3 19.84 -2.50 -0.45
N GLY A 4 19.48 -1.64 0.48
CA GLY A 4 18.86 -1.99 1.74
C GLY A 4 17.35 -2.22 1.59
N PHE A 5 16.80 -3.25 2.21
CA PHE A 5 15.34 -3.45 2.27
C PHE A 5 14.91 -3.86 3.68
N ILE A 6 14.01 -3.07 4.27
CA ILE A 6 13.52 -3.28 5.64
C ILE A 6 12.01 -3.52 5.62
N GLY A 7 11.60 -4.61 6.26
CA GLY A 7 10.22 -5.06 6.30
C GLY A 7 9.88 -6.04 5.17
N LEU A 8 9.93 -7.33 5.49
CA LEU A 8 9.75 -8.46 4.57
C LEU A 8 8.40 -9.16 4.75
N GLY A 9 7.38 -8.38 5.14
CA GLY A 9 6.00 -8.85 5.23
C GLY A 9 5.38 -9.15 3.86
N MET A 10 4.05 -9.29 3.79
CA MET A 10 3.31 -9.67 2.57
C MET A 10 3.65 -8.85 1.33
N MET A 11 3.92 -7.56 1.50
CA MET A 11 4.28 -6.66 0.39
C MET A 11 5.79 -6.63 0.17
N GLY A 12 6.55 -6.39 1.24
CA GLY A 12 7.99 -6.18 1.17
C GLY A 12 8.75 -7.38 0.61
N ALA A 13 8.38 -8.60 0.98
CA ALA A 13 9.03 -9.80 0.47
C ALA A 13 8.95 -9.92 -1.06
N GLY A 14 7.79 -9.61 -1.66
CA GLY A 14 7.62 -9.62 -3.11
C GLY A 14 8.48 -8.55 -3.80
N MET A 15 8.48 -7.33 -3.25
CA MET A 15 9.27 -6.21 -3.77
C MET A 15 10.78 -6.49 -3.68
N ALA A 16 11.26 -6.95 -2.54
CA ALA A 16 12.65 -7.36 -2.35
C ALA A 16 13.08 -8.47 -3.33
N SER A 17 12.23 -9.48 -3.54
CA SER A 17 12.49 -10.53 -4.54
C SER A 17 12.64 -9.97 -5.96
N ASN A 18 11.86 -8.97 -6.34
CA ASN A 18 11.97 -8.38 -7.67
C ASN A 18 13.27 -7.58 -7.84
N LEU A 19 13.74 -6.91 -6.79
CA LEU A 19 15.06 -6.26 -6.80
C LEU A 19 16.19 -7.29 -6.96
N GLN A 20 16.13 -8.44 -6.27
CA GLN A 20 17.10 -9.53 -6.46
C GLN A 20 17.08 -10.08 -7.90
N LYS A 21 15.89 -10.32 -8.47
CA LYS A 21 15.73 -10.79 -9.86
C LYS A 21 16.26 -9.78 -10.87
N ALA A 22 16.22 -8.48 -10.56
CA ALA A 22 16.81 -7.44 -11.38
C ALA A 22 18.35 -7.34 -11.24
N GLY A 23 18.97 -8.24 -10.47
CA GLY A 23 20.43 -8.32 -10.32
C GLY A 23 21.02 -7.35 -9.29
N HIS A 24 20.22 -6.89 -8.33
CA HIS A 24 20.72 -6.05 -7.23
C HIS A 24 21.15 -6.90 -6.04
N ASP A 25 22.25 -6.52 -5.39
CA ASP A 25 22.71 -7.10 -4.13
C ASP A 25 21.87 -6.52 -2.99
N LEU A 26 21.17 -7.36 -2.23
CA LEU A 26 20.34 -6.89 -1.13
C LEU A 26 21.01 -7.07 0.23
N VAL A 27 20.81 -6.08 1.10
CA VAL A 27 20.97 -6.18 2.55
C VAL A 27 19.59 -6.03 3.16
N VAL A 28 19.14 -7.06 3.88
CA VAL A 28 17.76 -7.11 4.38
C VAL A 28 17.70 -7.10 5.90
N HIS A 29 16.64 -6.50 6.42
CA HIS A 29 16.31 -6.50 7.85
C HIS A 29 14.81 -6.66 8.05
N ASP A 30 14.43 -7.39 9.06
CA ASP A 30 13.06 -7.53 9.58
C ASP A 30 13.14 -7.78 11.09
N LEU A 31 12.06 -7.56 11.83
CA LEU A 31 11.99 -7.93 13.25
C LEU A 31 12.17 -9.44 13.44
N THR A 32 11.77 -10.23 12.46
CA THR A 32 11.86 -11.69 12.47
C THR A 32 12.82 -12.15 11.39
N ARG A 33 14.01 -12.63 11.75
CA ARG A 33 15.00 -13.14 10.78
C ARG A 33 14.43 -14.23 9.86
N GLN A 34 13.46 -14.99 10.35
CA GLN A 34 12.79 -16.03 9.55
C GLN A 34 12.08 -15.46 8.32
N ALA A 35 11.56 -14.21 8.38
CA ALA A 35 10.96 -13.55 7.23
C ALA A 35 11.95 -13.36 6.07
N ALA A 36 13.23 -13.24 6.37
CA ALA A 36 14.31 -13.09 5.40
C ALA A 36 14.79 -14.43 4.77
N SER A 37 14.36 -15.58 5.26
CA SER A 37 14.94 -16.90 4.89
C SER A 37 15.06 -17.12 3.39
N ARG A 38 14.00 -16.78 2.62
CA ARG A 38 14.01 -16.88 1.17
C ARG A 38 15.07 -15.99 0.53
N HIS A 39 15.12 -14.73 0.96
CA HIS A 39 16.05 -13.74 0.39
C HIS A 39 17.50 -14.08 0.70
N LEU A 40 17.77 -14.61 1.90
CA LEU A 40 19.09 -15.09 2.31
C LEU A 40 19.54 -16.31 1.46
N ASN A 41 18.62 -17.25 1.18
CA ASN A 41 18.88 -18.36 0.29
C ASN A 41 19.16 -17.92 -1.15
N ASP A 42 18.53 -16.80 -1.56
CA ASP A 42 18.73 -16.18 -2.88
C ASP A 42 19.91 -15.17 -2.88
N GLY A 43 20.78 -15.22 -1.84
CA GLY A 43 22.05 -14.47 -1.79
C GLY A 43 22.01 -13.08 -1.13
N ALA A 44 20.89 -12.66 -0.51
CA ALA A 44 20.86 -11.42 0.26
C ALA A 44 21.71 -11.53 1.54
N ALA A 45 22.27 -10.41 2.00
CA ALA A 45 22.90 -10.32 3.31
C ALA A 45 21.89 -9.91 4.38
N TRP A 46 22.04 -10.43 5.60
CA TRP A 46 21.28 -10.00 6.76
C TRP A 46 21.97 -8.85 7.49
N ALA A 47 21.21 -7.90 7.98
CA ALA A 47 21.66 -6.89 8.92
C ALA A 47 20.80 -6.92 10.20
N ASP A 48 21.43 -6.76 11.36
CA ASP A 48 20.77 -6.92 12.65
C ASP A 48 19.98 -5.68 13.09
N SER A 49 20.14 -4.55 12.39
CA SER A 49 19.41 -3.31 12.69
C SER A 49 19.24 -2.45 11.43
N PRO A 50 18.27 -1.50 11.44
CA PRO A 50 18.16 -0.47 10.41
C PRO A 50 19.46 0.32 10.20
N LYS A 51 20.15 0.68 11.26
CA LYS A 51 21.46 1.33 11.22
C LYS A 51 22.48 0.51 10.43
N ALA A 52 22.55 -0.80 10.68
CA ALA A 52 23.48 -1.68 9.97
C ALA A 52 23.13 -1.79 8.47
N VAL A 53 21.84 -1.77 8.11
CA VAL A 53 21.40 -1.67 6.71
C VAL A 53 21.89 -0.37 6.08
N ALA A 54 21.66 0.77 6.74
CA ALA A 54 22.04 2.08 6.25
C ALA A 54 23.58 2.24 6.11
N GLN A 55 24.35 1.64 7.01
CA GLN A 55 25.83 1.63 6.91
C GLN A 55 26.34 0.84 5.70
N ALA A 56 25.59 -0.16 5.26
CA ALA A 56 25.99 -1.07 4.20
C ALA A 56 25.52 -0.62 2.80
N CYS A 57 24.55 0.32 2.71
CA CYS A 57 23.85 0.67 1.48
C CYS A 57 23.72 2.18 1.31
N ASP A 58 23.77 2.65 0.05
CA ASP A 58 23.54 4.05 -0.28
C ASP A 58 22.04 4.35 -0.53
N ILE A 59 21.24 3.32 -0.73
CA ILE A 59 19.77 3.42 -0.87
C ILE A 59 19.09 2.36 -0.02
N VAL A 60 18.04 2.77 0.69
CA VAL A 60 17.21 1.87 1.50
C VAL A 60 15.73 2.04 1.14
N PHE A 61 15.04 0.93 1.02
CA PHE A 61 13.58 0.85 0.92
C PHE A 61 12.99 0.32 2.21
N THR A 62 11.85 0.87 2.62
CA THR A 62 11.08 0.37 3.77
C THR A 62 9.65 0.01 3.37
N SER A 63 9.11 -1.09 3.93
CA SER A 63 7.71 -1.50 3.75
C SER A 63 7.16 -1.98 5.08
N LEU A 64 6.61 -1.05 5.86
CA LEU A 64 6.29 -1.21 7.28
C LEU A 64 4.79 -1.03 7.54
N PRO A 65 4.25 -1.62 8.62
CA PRO A 65 2.80 -1.66 8.84
C PRO A 65 2.20 -0.33 9.31
N THR A 66 2.93 0.47 10.09
CA THR A 66 2.40 1.71 10.70
C THR A 66 3.35 2.89 10.58
N PRO A 67 2.82 4.14 10.64
CA PRO A 67 3.66 5.35 10.73
C PRO A 67 4.65 5.32 11.91
N ALA A 68 4.25 4.77 13.05
CA ALA A 68 5.12 4.64 14.23
C ALA A 68 6.29 3.68 13.97
N ASP A 69 6.08 2.61 13.19
CA ASP A 69 7.15 1.70 12.80
C ASP A 69 8.14 2.39 11.85
N VAL A 70 7.64 3.21 10.91
CA VAL A 70 8.49 4.01 10.01
C VAL A 70 9.34 5.00 10.79
N GLN A 71 8.75 5.73 11.74
CA GLN A 71 9.50 6.63 12.62
C GLN A 71 10.58 5.90 13.42
N ARG A 72 10.23 4.74 14.02
CA ARG A 72 11.16 3.94 14.80
C ARG A 72 12.34 3.45 13.97
N VAL A 73 12.08 2.94 12.77
CA VAL A 73 13.11 2.51 11.83
C VAL A 73 13.95 3.69 11.35
N GLY A 74 13.35 4.85 11.12
CA GLY A 74 14.04 6.04 10.69
C GLY A 74 14.92 6.66 11.76
N THR A 75 14.33 7.03 12.90
CA THR A 75 14.92 7.91 13.90
C THR A 75 15.00 7.30 15.32
N GLY A 76 14.52 6.08 15.51
CA GLY A 76 14.64 5.36 16.79
C GLY A 76 16.06 4.88 17.08
N PRO A 77 16.29 4.23 18.23
CA PRO A 77 17.56 3.60 18.56
C PRO A 77 17.98 2.62 17.45
N ASP A 78 19.26 2.69 17.04
CA ASP A 78 19.80 1.95 15.89
C ASP A 78 19.01 2.13 14.59
N GLY A 79 18.38 3.30 14.43
CA GLY A 79 17.63 3.70 13.25
C GLY A 79 18.52 4.08 12.06
N LEU A 80 17.89 4.25 10.90
CA LEU A 80 18.54 4.59 9.64
C LEU A 80 19.39 5.86 9.74
N ILE A 81 18.92 6.86 10.49
CA ILE A 81 19.57 8.15 10.64
C ILE A 81 20.96 8.07 11.28
N GLU A 82 21.20 7.02 12.07
CA GLU A 82 22.51 6.80 12.71
C GLU A 82 23.50 6.06 11.79
N GLY A 83 23.00 5.41 10.73
CA GLY A 83 23.82 4.60 9.84
C GLY A 83 24.14 5.27 8.51
N PHE A 84 23.24 6.07 7.98
CA PHE A 84 23.41 6.73 6.68
C PHE A 84 24.56 7.72 6.65
N ARG A 85 25.16 7.84 5.44
CA ARG A 85 26.11 8.88 5.10
C ARG A 85 25.43 9.94 4.23
N GLY A 86 25.97 11.15 4.19
CA GLY A 86 25.45 12.20 3.30
C GLY A 86 25.42 11.74 1.83
N GLY A 87 24.32 12.07 1.14
CA GLY A 87 24.07 11.64 -0.23
C GLY A 87 23.35 10.28 -0.37
N ALA A 88 23.07 9.60 0.76
CA ALA A 88 22.23 8.40 0.76
C ALA A 88 20.75 8.75 0.51
N ALA A 89 19.98 7.76 0.05
CA ALA A 89 18.54 7.91 -0.19
C ALA A 89 17.70 6.88 0.56
N TRP A 90 16.56 7.32 1.10
CA TRP A 90 15.56 6.46 1.72
C TRP A 90 14.22 6.64 1.02
N PHE A 91 13.65 5.56 0.49
CA PHE A 91 12.29 5.50 -0.07
C PHE A 91 11.38 4.71 0.86
N ASP A 92 10.37 5.38 1.44
CA ASP A 92 9.36 4.70 2.25
C ASP A 92 8.18 4.25 1.38
N LEU A 93 8.07 2.93 1.15
CA LEU A 93 7.00 2.29 0.38
C LEU A 93 5.74 2.05 1.23
N SER A 94 5.76 2.42 2.49
CA SER A 94 4.66 2.21 3.45
C SER A 94 3.50 3.17 3.17
N THR A 95 2.30 2.78 3.60
CA THR A 95 1.20 3.74 3.74
C THR A 95 1.41 4.55 5.01
N ASN A 96 1.68 5.83 4.87
CA ASN A 96 2.12 6.67 5.98
C ASN A 96 1.24 7.91 6.16
N ALA A 97 1.31 8.53 7.33
CA ALA A 97 0.70 9.82 7.62
C ALA A 97 1.57 10.95 7.03
N VAL A 98 0.94 11.94 6.42
CA VAL A 98 1.63 13.01 5.68
C VAL A 98 2.51 13.89 6.59
N ASP A 99 2.06 14.14 7.80
CA ASP A 99 2.82 14.88 8.83
C ASP A 99 4.09 14.12 9.26
N VAL A 100 4.00 12.82 9.44
CA VAL A 100 5.16 11.95 9.73
C VAL A 100 6.16 11.98 8.59
N VAL A 101 5.69 11.84 7.34
CA VAL A 101 6.53 11.91 6.14
C VAL A 101 7.30 13.24 6.07
N ARG A 102 6.60 14.36 6.27
CA ARG A 102 7.23 15.69 6.23
C ARG A 102 8.22 15.91 7.37
N SER A 103 7.90 15.43 8.57
CA SER A 103 8.81 15.49 9.73
C SER A 103 10.10 14.69 9.49
N LEU A 104 9.96 13.45 8.99
CA LEU A 104 11.10 12.62 8.64
C LEU A 104 11.96 13.28 7.55
N HIS A 105 11.34 13.81 6.49
CA HIS A 105 12.07 14.51 5.44
C HIS A 105 12.90 15.66 6.00
N ALA A 106 12.34 16.52 6.84
CA ALA A 106 13.08 17.62 7.45
C ALA A 106 14.27 17.12 8.27
N THR A 107 14.05 16.10 9.10
CA THR A 107 15.08 15.51 9.97
C THR A 107 16.24 14.90 9.15
N PHE A 108 15.94 14.20 8.06
CA PHE A 108 16.96 13.56 7.23
C PHE A 108 17.69 14.56 6.33
N ALA A 109 17.00 15.61 5.86
CA ALA A 109 17.60 16.69 5.08
C ALA A 109 18.69 17.44 5.85
N GLU A 110 18.57 17.62 7.18
CA GLU A 110 19.60 18.22 8.03
C GLU A 110 20.92 17.45 8.00
N LYS A 111 20.88 16.15 7.65
CA LYS A 111 22.05 15.28 7.49
C LYS A 111 22.45 15.05 6.03
N GLY A 112 21.82 15.77 5.09
CA GLY A 112 22.08 15.61 3.66
C GLY A 112 21.66 14.25 3.11
N ILE A 113 20.60 13.66 3.67
CA ILE A 113 20.03 12.37 3.26
C ILE A 113 18.70 12.65 2.55
N ASP A 114 18.55 12.08 1.37
CA ASP A 114 17.32 12.20 0.58
C ASP A 114 16.24 11.25 1.10
N PHE A 115 15.13 11.79 1.61
CA PHE A 115 13.96 11.00 1.99
C PHE A 115 12.79 11.27 1.04
N LEU A 116 12.23 10.20 0.46
CA LEU A 116 11.07 10.24 -0.44
C LEU A 116 9.98 9.29 0.05
N ASP A 117 8.74 9.73 0.01
CA ASP A 117 7.58 8.87 0.21
C ASP A 117 7.17 8.24 -1.12
N ALA A 118 7.03 6.91 -1.12
CA ALA A 118 6.82 6.13 -2.33
C ALA A 118 5.77 5.00 -2.13
N PRO A 119 4.60 5.29 -1.56
CA PRO A 119 3.60 4.27 -1.31
C PRO A 119 3.15 3.55 -2.57
N VAL A 120 2.74 2.29 -2.38
CA VAL A 120 2.44 1.36 -3.46
C VAL A 120 0.97 0.94 -3.52
N SER A 121 0.53 0.54 -4.71
CA SER A 121 -0.78 -0.06 -4.93
C SER A 121 -0.67 -1.25 -5.89
N GLY A 122 -1.51 -2.30 -5.69
CA GLY A 122 -1.49 -3.54 -6.48
C GLY A 122 -1.54 -4.80 -5.62
N GLY A 123 -1.47 -4.63 -4.28
CA GLY A 123 -1.56 -5.71 -3.31
C GLY A 123 -0.43 -6.75 -3.44
N PRO A 124 -0.52 -7.87 -2.70
CA PRO A 124 0.52 -8.91 -2.72
C PRO A 124 0.77 -9.51 -4.11
N LYS A 125 -0.27 -9.59 -4.95
CA LYS A 125 -0.14 -10.08 -6.34
C LYS A 125 0.72 -9.14 -7.18
N GLY A 126 0.49 -7.83 -7.08
CA GLY A 126 1.31 -6.80 -7.74
C GLY A 126 2.75 -6.80 -7.22
N ALA A 127 2.94 -6.88 -5.90
CA ALA A 127 4.26 -6.96 -5.27
C ALA A 127 5.08 -8.16 -5.75
N ASN A 128 4.47 -9.35 -5.84
CA ASN A 128 5.15 -10.56 -6.30
C ASN A 128 5.48 -10.55 -7.81
N SER A 129 4.65 -9.90 -8.62
CA SER A 129 4.81 -9.87 -10.08
C SER A 129 5.62 -8.67 -10.60
N GLY A 130 6.04 -7.73 -9.74
CA GLY A 130 6.71 -6.50 -10.15
C GLY A 130 5.78 -5.51 -10.87
N ARG A 131 4.48 -5.56 -10.61
CA ARG A 131 3.45 -4.77 -11.30
C ARG A 131 2.69 -3.88 -10.31
N LEU A 132 3.44 -3.13 -9.54
CA LEU A 132 2.88 -2.14 -8.62
C LEU A 132 2.74 -0.78 -9.30
N ALA A 133 1.71 -0.03 -8.92
CA ALA A 133 1.74 1.41 -9.02
C ALA A 133 2.54 1.96 -7.83
N ILE A 134 3.50 2.84 -8.09
CA ILE A 134 4.37 3.48 -7.09
C ILE A 134 4.25 4.99 -7.27
N TRP A 135 3.74 5.68 -6.27
CA TRP A 135 3.53 7.13 -6.32
C TRP A 135 4.56 7.83 -5.45
N VAL A 136 5.53 8.49 -6.09
CA VAL A 136 6.66 9.09 -5.37
C VAL A 136 6.42 10.57 -5.13
N GLY A 137 6.59 11.00 -3.87
CA GLY A 137 6.67 12.38 -3.45
C GLY A 137 8.09 12.71 -2.99
N GLY A 138 8.62 13.85 -3.43
CA GLY A 138 9.96 14.31 -3.04
C GLY A 138 10.73 14.94 -4.18
N ASP A 139 12.06 14.96 -4.06
CA ASP A 139 12.94 15.56 -5.06
C ASP A 139 12.91 14.77 -6.37
N LYS A 140 12.62 15.49 -7.47
CA LYS A 140 12.49 14.91 -8.81
C LYS A 140 13.84 14.36 -9.33
N ALA A 141 14.95 15.00 -9.03
CA ALA A 141 16.26 14.55 -9.51
C ALA A 141 16.68 13.26 -8.79
N VAL A 142 16.35 13.13 -7.51
CA VAL A 142 16.56 11.90 -6.75
C VAL A 142 15.65 10.79 -7.30
N PHE A 143 14.36 11.08 -7.55
CA PHE A 143 13.44 10.14 -8.19
C PHE A 143 14.00 9.64 -9.53
N ASP A 144 14.43 10.54 -10.43
CA ASP A 144 14.94 10.17 -11.76
C ASP A 144 16.20 9.28 -11.68
N ARG A 145 17.07 9.55 -10.70
CA ARG A 145 18.26 8.73 -10.42
C ARG A 145 17.91 7.28 -10.09
N TYR A 146 16.85 7.06 -9.31
CA TYR A 146 16.47 5.74 -8.82
C TYR A 146 15.26 5.12 -9.54
N LEU A 147 14.73 5.79 -10.57
CA LEU A 147 13.62 5.26 -11.38
C LEU A 147 13.89 3.84 -11.93
N PRO A 148 15.09 3.48 -12.43
CA PRO A 148 15.36 2.12 -12.89
C PRO A 148 15.23 1.06 -11.77
N VAL A 149 15.55 1.44 -10.52
CA VAL A 149 15.41 0.53 -9.36
C VAL A 149 13.94 0.38 -8.99
N LEU A 150 13.18 1.48 -8.95
CA LEU A 150 11.74 1.47 -8.68
C LEU A 150 10.99 0.66 -9.74
N ALA A 151 11.40 0.74 -11.00
CA ALA A 151 10.80 0.01 -12.14
C ALA A 151 10.96 -1.51 -12.02
N ALA A 152 11.89 -2.02 -11.22
CA ALA A 152 11.96 -3.45 -10.91
C ALA A 152 10.79 -3.93 -10.03
N MET A 153 10.18 -3.04 -9.28
CA MET A 153 9.08 -3.35 -8.35
C MET A 153 7.69 -2.97 -8.89
N GLY A 154 7.62 -2.09 -9.88
CA GLY A 154 6.35 -1.59 -10.42
C GLY A 154 6.43 -1.20 -11.88
N ASP A 155 5.32 -1.39 -12.60
CA ASP A 155 5.17 -1.02 -14.01
C ASP A 155 4.48 0.35 -14.20
N GLN A 156 4.02 0.97 -13.11
CA GLN A 156 3.40 2.31 -13.09
C GLN A 156 4.07 3.17 -12.01
N VAL A 157 5.27 3.66 -12.31
CA VAL A 157 6.08 4.46 -11.37
C VAL A 157 6.01 5.93 -11.78
N ALA A 158 5.56 6.81 -10.88
CA ALA A 158 5.41 8.23 -11.18
C ALA A 158 5.82 9.12 -10.01
N CYS A 159 6.53 10.21 -10.32
CA CYS A 159 6.72 11.33 -9.39
C CYS A 159 5.45 12.19 -9.40
N ILE A 160 4.75 12.25 -8.26
CA ILE A 160 3.45 12.92 -8.15
C ILE A 160 3.62 14.40 -7.77
N GLY A 161 4.70 14.74 -7.08
CA GLY A 161 4.94 16.11 -6.62
C GLY A 161 5.94 16.18 -5.46
N PRO A 162 5.91 17.25 -4.68
CA PRO A 162 6.81 17.42 -3.54
C PRO A 162 6.56 16.37 -2.46
N ILE A 163 7.43 16.35 -1.45
CA ILE A 163 7.36 15.42 -0.32
C ILE A 163 5.95 15.37 0.31
N GLY A 164 5.46 14.16 0.51
CA GLY A 164 4.10 13.87 1.00
C GLY A 164 3.05 13.73 -0.12
N ALA A 165 3.36 14.08 -1.37
CA ALA A 165 2.40 13.96 -2.48
C ALA A 165 2.05 12.50 -2.77
N GLY A 166 3.00 11.58 -2.71
CA GLY A 166 2.77 10.14 -2.85
C GLY A 166 1.81 9.62 -1.77
N SER A 167 2.07 9.96 -0.52
CA SER A 167 1.22 9.58 0.63
C SER A 167 -0.19 10.16 0.51
N ILE A 168 -0.35 11.41 0.08
CA ILE A 168 -1.66 12.02 -0.19
C ILE A 168 -2.40 11.22 -1.28
N ALA A 169 -1.73 10.93 -2.41
CA ALA A 169 -2.32 10.14 -3.49
C ALA A 169 -2.76 8.74 -2.99
N LYS A 170 -1.93 8.09 -2.17
CA LYS A 170 -2.26 6.79 -1.57
C LYS A 170 -3.46 6.86 -0.65
N LEU A 171 -3.54 7.87 0.21
CA LEU A 171 -4.67 8.04 1.13
C LEU A 171 -5.97 8.33 0.37
N VAL A 172 -5.93 9.17 -0.67
CA VAL A 172 -7.08 9.43 -1.55
C VAL A 172 -7.51 8.17 -2.26
N HIS A 173 -6.57 7.40 -2.83
CA HIS A 173 -6.86 6.10 -3.47
C HIS A 173 -7.54 5.12 -2.50
N ASN A 174 -7.02 4.99 -1.28
CA ASN A 174 -7.58 4.08 -0.29
C ASN A 174 -8.98 4.53 0.16
N ALA A 175 -9.19 5.83 0.37
CA ALA A 175 -10.50 6.39 0.73
C ALA A 175 -11.52 6.17 -0.40
N THR A 176 -11.12 6.38 -1.66
CA THR A 176 -11.96 6.12 -2.83
C THR A 176 -12.35 4.64 -2.89
N SER A 177 -11.39 3.73 -2.73
CA SER A 177 -11.67 2.28 -2.72
C SER A 177 -12.62 1.90 -1.59
N ALA A 178 -12.45 2.46 -0.39
CA ALA A 178 -13.35 2.21 0.74
C ALA A 178 -14.77 2.71 0.45
N ALA A 179 -14.92 3.93 -0.08
CA ALA A 179 -16.22 4.51 -0.43
C ALA A 179 -16.94 3.68 -1.50
N VAL A 180 -16.23 3.26 -2.56
CA VAL A 180 -16.79 2.40 -3.62
C VAL A 180 -17.27 1.06 -3.03
N ASN A 181 -16.47 0.43 -2.15
CA ASN A 181 -16.86 -0.83 -1.53
C ASN A 181 -18.11 -0.69 -0.66
N VAL A 182 -18.26 0.40 0.10
CA VAL A 182 -19.45 0.67 0.91
C VAL A 182 -20.69 0.82 0.01
N VAL A 183 -20.59 1.65 -1.02
CA VAL A 183 -21.70 1.88 -1.98
C VAL A 183 -22.09 0.58 -2.67
N LEU A 184 -21.11 -0.19 -3.18
CA LEU A 184 -21.39 -1.48 -3.81
C LEU A 184 -22.13 -2.44 -2.85
N SER A 185 -21.65 -2.54 -1.62
CA SER A 185 -22.29 -3.42 -0.62
C SER A 185 -23.74 -3.02 -0.35
N GLU A 186 -24.04 -1.73 -0.28
CA GLU A 186 -25.39 -1.21 -0.07
C GLU A 186 -26.31 -1.49 -1.27
N VAL A 187 -25.87 -1.14 -2.50
CA VAL A 187 -26.72 -1.31 -3.71
C VAL A 187 -26.93 -2.79 -4.07
N PHE A 188 -25.94 -3.66 -3.86
CA PHE A 188 -26.10 -5.09 -4.03
C PHE A 188 -27.08 -5.68 -3.00
N THR A 189 -27.00 -5.23 -1.75
CA THR A 189 -27.96 -5.62 -0.71
C THR A 189 -29.40 -5.24 -1.09
N LEU A 190 -29.61 -4.05 -1.68
CA LEU A 190 -30.93 -3.64 -2.16
C LEU A 190 -31.46 -4.55 -3.28
N GLY A 191 -30.61 -4.86 -4.27
CA GLY A 191 -30.99 -5.76 -5.38
C GLY A 191 -31.34 -7.17 -4.93
N ILE A 192 -30.57 -7.72 -3.98
CA ILE A 192 -30.82 -9.04 -3.38
C ILE A 192 -32.13 -9.01 -2.57
N LYS A 193 -32.39 -7.98 -1.79
CA LYS A 193 -33.66 -7.81 -1.06
C LYS A 193 -34.85 -7.60 -1.98
N ALA A 194 -34.66 -7.10 -3.18
CA ALA A 194 -35.70 -7.00 -4.23
C ALA A 194 -35.97 -8.35 -4.90
N GLY A 195 -35.28 -9.43 -4.53
CA GLY A 195 -35.56 -10.79 -4.99
C GLY A 195 -34.64 -11.27 -6.13
N VAL A 196 -33.59 -10.53 -6.47
CA VAL A 196 -32.61 -10.98 -7.48
C VAL A 196 -31.58 -11.89 -6.82
N GLU A 197 -31.26 -13.02 -7.47
CA GLU A 197 -30.25 -13.95 -7.01
C GLU A 197 -28.87 -13.26 -7.02
N PRO A 198 -28.04 -13.38 -5.94
CA PRO A 198 -26.79 -12.62 -5.80
C PRO A 198 -25.80 -12.76 -6.95
N LEU A 199 -25.58 -13.98 -7.45
CA LEU A 199 -24.64 -14.23 -8.52
C LEU A 199 -25.15 -13.67 -9.87
N ALA A 200 -26.45 -13.82 -10.15
CA ALA A 200 -27.06 -13.25 -11.35
C ALA A 200 -27.00 -11.73 -11.34
N LEU A 201 -27.24 -11.09 -10.19
CA LEU A 201 -27.10 -9.65 -10.02
C LEU A 201 -25.65 -9.20 -10.25
N PHE A 202 -24.67 -9.91 -9.68
CA PHE A 202 -23.24 -9.63 -9.87
C PHE A 202 -22.86 -9.71 -11.34
N GLU A 203 -23.24 -10.79 -12.04
CA GLU A 203 -22.90 -10.98 -13.45
C GLU A 203 -23.57 -9.92 -14.35
N ALA A 204 -24.83 -9.56 -14.07
CA ALA A 204 -25.53 -8.52 -14.82
C ALA A 204 -24.84 -7.15 -14.66
N VAL A 205 -24.49 -6.76 -13.42
CA VAL A 205 -23.83 -5.48 -13.15
C VAL A 205 -22.42 -5.45 -13.74
N ARG A 206 -21.69 -6.57 -13.65
CA ARG A 206 -20.33 -6.70 -14.22
C ARG A 206 -20.30 -6.54 -15.76
N GLN A 207 -21.35 -6.90 -16.45
CA GLN A 207 -21.49 -6.76 -17.92
C GLN A 207 -21.94 -5.37 -18.33
N GLY A 208 -22.51 -4.59 -17.42
CA GLY A 208 -23.03 -3.26 -17.72
C GLY A 208 -21.94 -2.18 -17.79
N ALA A 209 -22.29 -1.00 -18.31
CA ALA A 209 -21.39 0.15 -18.42
C ALA A 209 -20.82 0.61 -17.07
N ALA A 210 -21.52 0.36 -15.96
CA ALA A 210 -21.02 0.65 -14.62
C ALA A 210 -19.73 -0.11 -14.27
N ALA A 211 -19.48 -1.27 -14.87
CA ALA A 211 -18.29 -2.07 -14.65
C ALA A 211 -16.99 -1.35 -15.07
N SER A 212 -17.03 -0.50 -16.11
CA SER A 212 -15.88 0.29 -16.55
C SER A 212 -15.55 1.46 -15.62
N SER A 213 -16.53 1.91 -14.84
CA SER A 213 -16.39 3.02 -13.89
C SER A 213 -16.04 2.55 -12.47
N ILE A 214 -16.19 1.25 -12.21
CA ILE A 214 -15.92 0.63 -10.92
C ILE A 214 -14.65 -0.20 -11.07
N VAL A 215 -13.58 0.20 -10.38
CA VAL A 215 -12.44 -0.70 -10.16
C VAL A 215 -12.95 -1.82 -9.25
N TRP A 216 -13.39 -2.92 -9.85
CA TRP A 216 -13.83 -4.08 -9.11
C TRP A 216 -12.69 -4.55 -8.21
N PRO A 217 -12.80 -4.45 -6.87
CA PRO A 217 -11.95 -5.28 -6.05
C PRO A 217 -12.21 -6.71 -6.50
N THR A 218 -11.19 -7.53 -6.58
CA THR A 218 -11.33 -8.98 -6.72
C THR A 218 -12.06 -9.49 -5.48
N ILE A 219 -13.36 -9.29 -5.44
CA ILE A 219 -14.25 -9.91 -4.47
C ILE A 219 -14.32 -11.37 -4.94
N SER A 220 -13.45 -12.20 -4.37
CA SER A 220 -13.78 -13.60 -4.19
C SER A 220 -15.01 -13.56 -3.25
N CYS A 221 -16.19 -13.51 -3.84
CA CYS A 221 -17.41 -13.73 -3.11
C CYS A 221 -17.38 -15.19 -2.63
N PRO A 222 -17.08 -15.49 -1.35
CA PRO A 222 -17.33 -16.82 -0.86
C PRO A 222 -18.86 -16.93 -0.82
N ALA A 223 -19.42 -17.68 -1.75
CA ALA A 223 -20.86 -17.95 -1.87
C ALA A 223 -21.49 -18.58 -0.62
N ALA A 224 -20.83 -18.54 0.55
CA ALA A 224 -21.19 -19.35 1.69
C ALA A 224 -21.43 -18.61 3.01
N THR A 225 -21.26 -17.29 3.14
CA THR A 225 -21.40 -16.68 4.48
C THR A 225 -21.96 -15.27 4.47
N ILE A 226 -23.23 -15.12 4.08
CA ILE A 226 -24.04 -14.00 4.62
C ILE A 226 -24.88 -14.63 5.75
N PRO A 227 -24.56 -14.38 7.02
CA PRO A 227 -25.41 -14.85 8.12
C PRO A 227 -26.79 -14.19 7.97
N ARG A 228 -27.86 -15.00 7.99
CA ARG A 228 -29.25 -14.53 7.95
C ARG A 228 -29.65 -13.61 9.12
N THR A 229 -28.73 -13.29 10.03
CA THR A 229 -28.98 -12.58 11.30
C THR A 229 -28.19 -11.28 11.47
N SER A 230 -27.42 -10.82 10.48
CA SER A 230 -26.73 -9.53 10.63
C SER A 230 -27.71 -8.38 10.45
N HIS A 231 -27.92 -7.61 11.50
CA HIS A 231 -28.56 -6.27 11.43
C HIS A 231 -27.76 -5.42 10.45
N CYS A 232 -28.41 -5.05 9.34
CA CYS A 232 -27.77 -4.23 8.32
C CYS A 232 -27.45 -2.85 8.90
N ALA A 233 -26.16 -2.50 9.01
CA ALA A 233 -25.69 -1.17 9.44
C ALA A 233 -26.28 -0.02 8.59
N CYS A 234 -26.82 -0.33 7.41
CA CYS A 234 -27.56 0.57 6.53
C CYS A 234 -28.85 1.14 7.17
N CYS A 235 -29.44 0.42 8.15
CA CYS A 235 -30.67 0.87 8.79
C CYS A 235 -30.52 2.01 9.78
N THR A 236 -29.29 2.31 10.24
CA THR A 236 -29.07 3.25 11.34
C THR A 236 -28.46 4.59 10.94
N ARG A 237 -27.99 4.81 9.71
CA ARG A 237 -27.17 6.00 9.39
C ARG A 237 -27.70 7.01 8.36
N THR A 238 -28.82 6.82 7.68
CA THR A 238 -29.26 7.85 6.71
C THR A 238 -30.77 8.02 6.68
N SER A 239 -31.28 8.89 7.55
CA SER A 239 -32.67 9.35 7.53
C SER A 239 -33.04 10.09 6.22
N ALA A 240 -32.12 10.78 5.58
CA ALA A 240 -32.34 11.52 4.35
C ALA A 240 -32.54 10.62 3.10
N TRP A 241 -31.82 9.48 3.02
CA TRP A 241 -31.95 8.54 1.90
C TRP A 241 -33.23 7.72 1.92
N ARG A 242 -33.79 7.46 3.11
CA ARG A 242 -35.06 6.74 3.26
C ARG A 242 -36.26 7.47 2.63
N ALA A 243 -36.23 8.78 2.56
CA ALA A 243 -37.34 9.56 2.03
C ALA A 243 -37.42 9.55 0.50
N SER A 244 -36.32 9.30 -0.20
CA SER A 244 -36.21 9.36 -1.67
C SER A 244 -36.34 8.00 -2.38
N LEU A 245 -36.37 6.88 -1.65
CA LEU A 245 -36.50 5.56 -2.23
C LEU A 245 -37.96 5.20 -2.53
N PRO A 246 -38.25 4.57 -3.70
CA PRO A 246 -39.56 3.96 -3.97
C PRO A 246 -39.98 2.99 -2.85
N ALA A 247 -41.28 2.86 -2.61
CA ALA A 247 -41.82 2.08 -1.51
C ALA A 247 -41.30 0.62 -1.44
N MET A 248 -40.96 0.03 -2.61
CA MET A 248 -40.38 -1.32 -2.73
C MET A 248 -38.99 -1.48 -2.13
N PHE A 249 -38.25 -0.36 -2.00
CA PHE A 249 -36.88 -0.35 -1.44
C PHE A 249 -36.84 0.06 0.04
N ARG A 250 -37.98 0.34 0.66
CA ARG A 250 -38.04 0.67 2.08
C ARG A 250 -37.86 -0.59 2.91
N CYS A 251 -36.75 -0.72 3.61
CA CYS A 251 -36.52 -1.80 4.55
C CYS A 251 -37.59 -1.78 5.65
N ARG A 252 -38.49 -2.77 5.72
CA ARG A 252 -39.27 -3.02 6.91
C ARG A 252 -38.39 -3.78 7.89
N CYS A 253 -37.88 -3.08 8.90
CA CYS A 253 -37.34 -3.74 10.07
C CYS A 253 -38.56 -4.30 10.83
N ALA A 254 -38.71 -5.62 10.88
CA ALA A 254 -39.52 -6.29 11.88
C ALA A 254 -38.69 -6.52 13.12
#